data_12b8de35fe7bc1706e1dd0e0963e08e4
#
_entry.id   12b8de35fe7bc1706e1dd0e0963e08e4
#
_cell.length_a   1.000
_cell.length_b   1.000
_cell.length_c   1.000
_cell.angle_alpha   90.00
_cell.angle_beta   90.00
_cell.angle_gamma   90.00
#
_symmetry.space_group_name_H-M   'P 1'
#
loop_
_entity.id
_entity.type
_entity.pdbx_description
1 polymer ?
#
loop_
_entity_poly.entity_id
_entity_poly.type
_entity_poly.pdbx_seq_one_letter_code
_entity_poly.pdbx_strand_id
1 'polypeptide(L)'
;MRDIARKHGVAYSHFRRIFFRETGLTPWKYVMQLRLRRARRLLASTDATLEEIASLVGFSSSFHLSHAFKKFHGQSPSDWRRESQSGRFS
;
A
#
# COMPACT_ATOMS: atom_id res chain seq x y z
N MET A 1 16.68 27.15 -0.71
CA MET A 1 16.41 25.73 -1.02
C MET A 1 16.94 24.82 0.05
N ARG A 2 18.23 24.93 0.40
CA ARG A 2 18.83 24.08 1.41
C ARG A 2 18.19 24.23 2.78
N ASP A 3 17.87 25.47 3.15
CA ASP A 3 17.25 25.74 4.45
C ASP A 3 15.85 25.14 4.52
N ILE A 4 15.12 25.19 3.40
CA ILE A 4 13.80 24.61 3.33
C ILE A 4 13.87 23.09 3.47
N ALA A 5 14.83 22.47 2.79
CA ALA A 5 15.03 21.02 2.89
C ALA A 5 15.41 20.61 4.30
N ARG A 6 16.25 21.40 4.96
CA ARG A 6 16.65 21.12 6.32
C ARG A 6 15.48 21.26 7.29
N LYS A 7 14.68 22.29 7.12
CA LYS A 7 13.48 22.48 7.92
C LYS A 7 12.48 21.34 7.68
N HIS A 8 12.34 20.90 6.43
CA HIS A 8 11.48 19.78 6.11
C HIS A 8 11.94 18.51 6.80
N GLY A 9 13.25 18.27 6.86
CA GLY A 9 13.78 17.10 7.54
C GLY A 9 13.42 17.09 9.02
N VAL A 10 13.61 18.23 9.70
CA VAL A 10 13.28 18.35 11.13
C VAL A 10 11.78 18.25 11.33
N ALA A 11 11.00 18.95 10.50
CA ALA A 11 9.55 18.93 10.59
C ALA A 11 8.99 17.53 10.31
N TYR A 12 9.60 16.80 9.36
CA TYR A 12 9.17 15.45 9.05
C TYR A 12 9.43 14.50 10.22
N SER A 13 10.58 14.63 10.87
CA SER A 13 10.91 13.77 12.02
C SER A 13 9.92 14.00 13.15
N HIS A 14 9.57 15.27 13.41
CA HIS A 14 8.59 15.60 14.42
C HIS A 14 7.21 15.08 14.07
N PHE A 15 6.79 15.29 12.82
CA PHE A 15 5.52 14.79 12.32
C PHE A 15 5.46 13.27 12.41
N ARG A 16 6.54 12.59 12.07
CA ARG A 16 6.59 11.13 12.11
C ARG A 16 6.38 10.60 13.52
N ARG A 17 6.95 11.28 14.50
CA ARG A 17 6.80 10.91 15.90
C ARG A 17 5.36 11.06 16.37
N ILE A 18 4.74 12.19 16.04
CA ILE A 18 3.34 12.46 16.39
C ILE A 18 2.43 11.48 15.66
N PHE A 19 2.68 11.27 14.38
CA PHE A 19 1.89 10.36 13.56
C PHE A 19 1.91 8.94 14.15
N PHE A 20 3.11 8.48 14.54
CA PHE A 20 3.24 7.16 15.15
C PHE A 20 2.46 7.08 16.46
N ARG A 21 2.53 8.14 17.25
CA ARG A 21 1.81 8.19 18.53
C ARG A 21 0.31 8.09 18.34
N GLU A 22 -0.21 8.77 17.33
CA GLU A 22 -1.65 8.83 17.08
C GLU A 22 -2.19 7.59 16.37
N THR A 23 -1.42 7.03 15.45
CA THR A 23 -1.88 5.93 14.61
C THR A 23 -1.25 4.59 14.92
N GLY A 24 -0.12 4.58 15.61
CA GLY A 24 0.67 3.37 15.82
C GLY A 24 1.49 2.96 14.60
N LEU A 25 1.51 3.79 13.56
CA LEU A 25 2.18 3.48 12.30
C LEU A 25 3.12 4.60 11.90
N THR A 26 4.19 4.26 11.18
CA THR A 26 4.97 5.27 10.49
C THR A 26 4.17 5.76 9.28
N PRO A 27 4.41 7.01 8.81
CA PRO A 27 3.73 7.50 7.62
C PRO A 27 3.91 6.58 6.42
N TRP A 28 5.10 6.00 6.25
CA TRP A 28 5.37 5.08 5.15
C TRP A 28 4.47 3.85 5.23
N LYS A 29 4.38 3.22 6.40
CA LYS A 29 3.53 2.04 6.58
C LYS A 29 2.06 2.38 6.35
N TYR A 30 1.64 3.56 6.81
CA TYR A 30 0.27 4.01 6.59
C TYR A 30 -0.04 4.14 5.10
N VAL A 31 0.87 4.78 4.34
CA VAL A 31 0.68 4.92 2.90
C VAL A 31 0.65 3.56 2.21
N MET A 32 1.54 2.66 2.62
CA MET A 32 1.56 1.31 2.05
C MET A 32 0.25 0.58 2.30
N GLN A 33 -0.31 0.71 3.49
CA GLN A 33 -1.60 0.07 3.79
C GLN A 33 -2.73 0.65 2.96
N LEU A 34 -2.73 1.97 2.72
CA LEU A 34 -3.73 2.58 1.86
C LEU A 34 -3.63 2.07 0.43
N ARG A 35 -2.40 1.99 -0.09
CA ARG A 35 -2.17 1.47 -1.44
C ARG A 35 -2.63 0.02 -1.56
N LEU A 36 -2.33 -0.79 -0.56
CA LEU A 36 -2.71 -2.19 -0.58
C LEU A 36 -4.21 -2.38 -0.41
N ARG A 37 -4.86 -1.50 0.34
CA ARG A 37 -6.33 -1.52 0.46
C ARG A 37 -6.98 -1.25 -0.89
N ARG A 38 -6.47 -0.26 -1.63
CA ARG A 38 -6.97 0.02 -2.98
C ARG A 38 -6.69 -1.15 -3.91
N ALA A 39 -5.51 -1.76 -3.80
CA ALA A 39 -5.18 -2.93 -4.61
C ALA A 39 -6.16 -4.08 -4.35
N ARG A 40 -6.49 -4.35 -3.08
CA ARG A 40 -7.46 -5.40 -2.75
C ARG A 40 -8.81 -5.13 -3.40
N ARG A 41 -9.24 -3.88 -3.36
CA ARG A 41 -10.51 -3.48 -3.95
C ARG A 41 -10.52 -3.72 -5.45
N LEU A 42 -9.43 -3.33 -6.12
CA LEU A 42 -9.30 -3.53 -7.57
C LEU A 42 -9.20 -5.00 -7.93
N LEU A 43 -8.49 -5.78 -7.13
CA LEU A 43 -8.38 -7.22 -7.35
C LEU A 43 -9.72 -7.91 -7.25
N ALA A 44 -10.57 -7.48 -6.32
CA ALA A 44 -11.87 -8.10 -6.10
C ALA A 44 -12.91 -7.67 -7.13
N SER A 45 -12.85 -6.42 -7.60
CA SER A 45 -13.92 -5.83 -8.39
C SER A 45 -13.60 -5.65 -9.87
N THR A 46 -12.38 -5.94 -10.30
CA THR A 46 -11.98 -5.75 -11.70
C THR A 46 -11.18 -6.94 -12.19
N ASP A 47 -10.99 -6.99 -13.51
CA ASP A 47 -10.12 -7.98 -14.15
C ASP A 47 -8.77 -7.36 -14.51
N ALA A 48 -8.44 -6.21 -13.94
CA ALA A 48 -7.18 -5.54 -14.22
C ALA A 48 -6.00 -6.44 -13.88
N THR A 49 -4.94 -6.35 -14.69
CA THR A 49 -3.72 -7.11 -14.44
C THR A 49 -3.00 -6.57 -13.22
N LEU A 50 -2.12 -7.38 -12.66
CA LEU A 50 -1.30 -6.93 -11.54
C LEU A 50 -0.45 -5.72 -11.90
N GLU A 51 0.02 -5.65 -13.14
CA GLU A 51 0.79 -4.49 -13.62
C GLU A 51 -0.05 -3.23 -13.64
N GLU A 52 -1.29 -3.35 -14.14
CA GLU A 52 -2.20 -2.22 -14.16
C GLU A 52 -2.53 -1.75 -12.75
N ILE A 53 -2.82 -2.69 -11.86
CA ILE A 53 -3.14 -2.36 -10.47
C ILE A 53 -1.95 -1.71 -9.79
N ALA A 54 -0.74 -2.27 -9.96
CA ALA A 54 0.47 -1.71 -9.39
C ALA A 54 0.63 -0.24 -9.79
N SER A 55 0.45 0.04 -11.07
CA SER A 55 0.55 1.40 -11.59
C SER A 55 -0.52 2.31 -10.97
N LEU A 56 -1.75 1.83 -10.90
CA LEU A 56 -2.85 2.64 -10.37
C LEU A 56 -2.70 2.97 -8.90
N VAL A 57 -2.15 2.06 -8.11
CA VAL A 57 -2.06 2.27 -6.67
C VAL A 57 -0.70 2.80 -6.22
N GLY A 58 0.25 2.97 -7.14
CA GLY A 58 1.50 3.65 -6.84
C GLY A 58 2.71 2.77 -6.58
N PHE A 59 2.69 1.51 -7.03
CA PHE A 59 3.88 0.66 -6.99
C PHE A 59 4.63 0.76 -8.31
N SER A 60 5.94 0.55 -8.24
CA SER A 60 6.79 0.66 -9.44
C SER A 60 6.64 -0.51 -10.39
N SER A 61 6.16 -1.65 -9.91
CA SER A 61 6.00 -2.86 -10.73
C SER A 61 5.03 -3.82 -10.06
N SER A 62 4.55 -4.79 -10.83
CA SER A 62 3.71 -5.86 -10.27
C SER A 62 4.50 -6.70 -9.28
N PHE A 63 5.81 -6.84 -9.50
CA PHE A 63 6.67 -7.56 -8.56
C PHE A 63 6.72 -6.86 -7.21
N HIS A 64 6.84 -5.54 -7.22
CA HIS A 64 6.87 -4.74 -6.01
C HIS A 64 5.53 -4.84 -5.27
N LEU A 65 4.44 -4.74 -6.02
CA LEU A 65 3.09 -4.91 -5.45
C LEU A 65 2.94 -6.28 -4.79
N SER A 66 3.33 -7.34 -5.49
CA SER A 66 3.21 -8.70 -4.98
C SER A 66 4.01 -8.91 -3.71
N HIS A 67 5.22 -8.38 -3.68
CA HIS A 67 6.09 -8.50 -2.51
C HIS A 67 5.47 -7.79 -1.31
N ALA A 68 5.02 -6.56 -1.49
CA ALA A 68 4.42 -5.78 -0.41
C ALA A 68 3.10 -6.42 0.04
N PHE A 69 2.30 -6.87 -0.90
CA PHE A 69 1.01 -7.50 -0.59
C PHE A 69 1.21 -8.75 0.26
N LYS A 70 2.13 -9.61 -0.13
CA LYS A 70 2.40 -10.82 0.63
C LYS A 70 2.95 -10.51 2.01
N LYS A 71 3.82 -9.50 2.10
CA LYS A 71 4.40 -9.10 3.37
C LYS A 71 3.35 -8.59 4.36
N PHE A 72 2.38 -7.82 3.90
CA PHE A 72 1.39 -7.20 4.78
C PHE A 72 0.12 -8.04 4.95
N HIS A 73 -0.21 -8.90 4.00
CA HIS A 73 -1.45 -9.67 4.04
C HIS A 73 -1.25 -11.17 4.14
N GLY A 74 -0.02 -11.65 4.02
CA GLY A 74 0.26 -13.07 4.17
C GLY A 74 -0.05 -13.93 2.97
N GLN A 75 -0.60 -13.38 1.90
CA GLN A 75 -0.87 -14.15 0.68
C GLN A 75 -0.61 -13.29 -0.55
N SER A 76 -0.45 -13.93 -1.69
CA SER A 76 -0.19 -13.22 -2.94
C SER A 76 -1.45 -12.52 -3.43
N PRO A 77 -1.31 -11.47 -4.26
CA PRO A 77 -2.47 -10.82 -4.86
C PRO A 77 -3.33 -11.78 -5.66
N SER A 78 -2.73 -12.71 -6.37
CA SER A 78 -3.47 -13.68 -7.18
C SER A 78 -4.30 -14.61 -6.33
N ASP A 79 -3.74 -15.10 -5.22
CA ASP A 79 -4.47 -15.96 -4.30
C ASP A 79 -5.62 -15.19 -3.66
N TRP A 80 -5.36 -13.94 -3.26
CA TRP A 80 -6.39 -13.12 -2.65
C TRP A 80 -7.54 -12.84 -3.64
N ARG A 81 -7.20 -12.58 -4.90
CA ARG A 81 -8.22 -12.37 -5.94
C ARG A 81 -9.08 -13.60 -6.12
N ARG A 82 -8.45 -14.75 -6.18
CA ARG A 82 -9.17 -16.01 -6.37
C ARG A 82 -10.15 -16.26 -5.23
N GLU A 83 -9.70 -16.08 -3.99
CA GLU A 83 -10.55 -16.25 -2.83
C GLU A 83 -11.68 -15.23 -2.78
N SER A 84 -11.38 -13.98 -3.10
CA SER A 84 -12.40 -12.92 -3.09
C SER A 84 -13.49 -13.18 -4.12
N GLN A 85 -13.11 -13.63 -5.30
CA GLN A 85 -14.08 -13.91 -6.36
C GLN A 85 -14.87 -15.17 -6.08
N SER A 86 -14.23 -16.18 -5.51
CA SER A 86 -14.95 -17.39 -5.08
C SER A 86 -15.95 -17.08 -3.98
N GLY A 87 -15.57 -16.26 -3.03
CA GLY A 87 -16.43 -15.91 -1.91
C GLY A 87 -17.71 -15.20 -2.31
N ARG A 88 -17.72 -14.57 -3.49
CA ARG A 88 -18.93 -13.91 -3.99
C ARG A 88 -20.07 -14.87 -4.29
N PHE A 89 -19.73 -16.09 -4.62
CA PHE A 89 -20.71 -17.06 -5.08
C PHE A 89 -21.11 -18.05 -4.00
N SER A 90 -20.55 -17.88 -2.83
CA SER A 90 -20.93 -18.69 -1.69
C SER A 90 -21.85 -17.90 -0.75
#